data_efe12bb8616de2c12d501c06c7757d54
#
_entry.id   efe12bb8616de2c12d501c06c7757d54
#
_cell.length_a   1.000
_cell.length_b   1.000
_cell.length_c   1.000
_cell.angle_alpha   90.00
_cell.angle_beta   90.00
_cell.angle_gamma   90.00
#
_symmetry.space_group_name_H-M   'P 1'
#
loop_
_entity.id
_entity.type
_entity.pdbx_description
1 polymer ?
#
loop_
_entity_poly.entity_id
_entity_poly.type
_entity_poly.pdbx_seq_one_letter_code
_entity_poly.pdbx_strand_id
1 'polypeptide(L)'
;MSRYYDFLKSKMAIASDSGFEISTDKINEALKPHQKDIVAWAIKGGRRAIFAKFGLGKSVMQLEYCKQVIDHEGGKALIICPLGVKQEFIRDAVEILGYSAPEYIRTMAEAKESKSDILITNYERVRDGDIDVTYFKATSLDEAAVLRSFGSKTYQEFLKKFSGIPYKLVATATPDPNKYKELIHYAGYLEIMDTGQALTRFFQRDSTKANNLTLYPHKEEEFWLWVSSWAVFVSKPSDVDPEYSDEGYDLPPLKINYHRLETKKDELSIDKFGQSRLFDEATASLQDEAKIKRNSISQRVAKAAEIIEGNPDDSFIIWHDLEEERHEIKRQIAGVTDIYGSMDIDLREKRVIDFSDGKLKLFATKRYFREAAATFSGTVTGRYLSV
;
A
#
# COMPACT_ATOMS: atom_id res chain seq x y z
N MET A 1 33.59 -5.58 26.37
CA MET A 1 32.65 -5.56 25.23
C MET A 1 31.84 -4.26 25.14
N SER A 2 31.42 -3.62 26.25
CA SER A 2 30.66 -2.36 26.27
C SER A 2 31.29 -1.22 25.45
N ARG A 3 32.58 -0.94 25.62
CA ARG A 3 33.28 0.19 24.98
C ARG A 3 33.39 0.11 23.45
N TYR A 4 33.43 -1.10 22.90
CA TYR A 4 33.44 -1.33 21.43
C TYR A 4 32.04 -1.14 20.84
N TYR A 5 30.99 -1.58 21.52
CA TYR A 5 29.60 -1.34 21.11
C TYR A 5 29.24 0.15 21.17
N ASP A 6 29.70 0.87 22.20
CA ASP A 6 29.49 2.31 22.31
C ASP A 6 30.23 3.08 21.22
N PHE A 7 31.45 2.63 20.85
CA PHE A 7 32.21 3.15 19.73
C PHE A 7 31.51 2.86 18.38
N LEU A 8 30.96 1.68 18.17
CA LEU A 8 30.18 1.34 16.98
C LEU A 8 28.91 2.19 16.89
N LYS A 9 28.18 2.33 18.00
CA LYS A 9 27.00 3.20 18.07
C LYS A 9 27.33 4.65 17.74
N SER A 10 28.47 5.18 18.18
CA SER A 10 28.88 6.56 17.88
C SER A 10 29.26 6.77 16.41
N LYS A 11 29.57 5.73 15.65
CA LYS A 11 29.87 5.77 14.21
C LYS A 11 28.67 5.43 13.32
N MET A 12 27.58 4.93 13.90
CA MET A 12 26.38 4.63 13.14
C MET A 12 25.65 5.91 12.76
N ALA A 13 25.23 5.99 11.51
CA ALA A 13 24.29 7.00 11.11
C ALA A 13 22.92 6.62 11.69
N ILE A 14 22.50 7.27 12.77
CA ILE A 14 21.17 7.15 13.35
C ILE A 14 20.38 8.37 12.91
N ALA A 15 19.12 8.17 12.54
CA ALA A 15 18.23 9.29 12.21
C ALA A 15 18.07 10.20 13.43
N SER A 16 18.24 11.50 13.23
CA SER A 16 18.04 12.49 14.29
C SER A 16 16.56 12.65 14.61
N ASP A 17 16.24 12.93 15.86
CA ASP A 17 14.93 13.41 16.27
C ASP A 17 14.81 14.90 15.90
N SER A 18 13.79 15.23 15.09
CA SER A 18 13.53 16.60 14.63
C SER A 18 12.15 17.12 15.02
N GLY A 19 11.36 16.31 15.71
CA GLY A 19 10.04 16.65 16.22
C GLY A 19 10.06 17.05 17.69
N PHE A 20 8.98 16.75 18.39
CA PHE A 20 8.82 17.07 19.82
C PHE A 20 8.41 15.83 20.62
N GLU A 21 8.68 15.86 21.92
CA GLU A 21 8.26 14.79 22.82
C GLU A 21 6.81 14.96 23.23
N ILE A 22 6.07 13.87 23.22
CA ILE A 22 4.68 13.80 23.67
C ILE A 22 4.51 12.55 24.55
N SER A 23 3.80 12.72 25.66
CA SER A 23 3.39 11.57 26.47
C SER A 23 2.26 10.81 25.78
N THR A 24 2.27 9.49 25.87
CA THR A 24 1.21 8.62 25.33
C THR A 24 -0.17 8.89 25.95
N ASP A 25 -0.23 9.51 27.12
CA ASP A 25 -1.48 9.94 27.76
C ASP A 25 -2.20 11.08 27.01
N LYS A 26 -1.45 11.86 26.22
CA LYS A 26 -2.00 12.95 25.40
C LYS A 26 -2.45 12.47 24.01
N ILE A 27 -2.11 11.26 23.64
CA ILE A 27 -2.53 10.62 22.40
C ILE A 27 -3.96 10.12 22.60
N ASN A 28 -4.78 10.25 21.56
CA ASN A 28 -6.20 9.90 21.58
C ASN A 28 -6.43 8.53 22.24
N GLU A 29 -7.38 8.49 23.18
CA GLU A 29 -7.66 7.28 23.99
C GLU A 29 -8.14 6.08 23.15
N ALA A 30 -8.74 6.34 22.00
CA ALA A 30 -9.21 5.29 21.07
C ALA A 30 -8.06 4.48 20.44
N LEU A 31 -6.84 5.01 20.42
CA LEU A 31 -5.68 4.26 19.94
C LEU A 31 -5.30 3.17 20.95
N LYS A 32 -4.95 2.00 20.42
CA LYS A 32 -4.42 0.89 21.20
C LYS A 32 -3.00 1.19 21.69
N PRO A 33 -2.50 0.55 22.78
CA PRO A 33 -1.20 0.86 23.36
C PRO A 33 -0.05 0.89 22.35
N HIS A 34 0.10 -0.14 21.52
CA HIS A 34 1.14 -0.20 20.47
C HIS A 34 1.03 0.94 19.44
N GLN A 35 -0.19 1.37 19.10
CA GLN A 35 -0.41 2.49 18.19
C GLN A 35 0.02 3.81 18.83
N LYS A 36 -0.26 4.01 20.11
CA LYS A 36 0.17 5.19 20.88
C LYS A 36 1.69 5.31 20.94
N ASP A 37 2.39 4.21 21.20
CA ASP A 37 3.85 4.20 21.23
C ASP A 37 4.46 4.52 19.86
N ILE A 38 3.92 3.93 18.80
CA ILE A 38 4.36 4.21 17.42
C ILE A 38 4.14 5.67 17.07
N VAL A 39 2.97 6.24 17.40
CA VAL A 39 2.66 7.65 17.12
C VAL A 39 3.56 8.58 17.90
N ALA A 40 3.76 8.34 19.21
CA ALA A 40 4.68 9.13 20.06
C ALA A 40 6.12 9.10 19.50
N TRP A 41 6.60 7.92 19.11
CA TRP A 41 7.90 7.74 18.48
C TRP A 41 8.00 8.49 17.13
N ALA A 42 6.96 8.44 16.33
CA ALA A 42 6.94 9.10 15.03
C ALA A 42 6.93 10.63 15.16
N ILE A 43 6.18 11.17 16.13
CA ILE A 43 6.13 12.61 16.45
C ILE A 43 7.49 13.10 16.95
N LYS A 44 8.11 12.37 17.89
CA LYS A 44 9.45 12.70 18.40
C LYS A 44 10.48 12.74 17.27
N GLY A 45 10.40 11.77 16.37
CA GLY A 45 11.27 11.72 15.20
C GLY A 45 11.02 12.78 14.16
N GLY A 46 9.79 13.29 14.04
CA GLY A 46 9.36 14.27 13.03
C GLY A 46 9.26 13.70 11.62
N ARG A 47 10.23 12.87 11.21
CA ARG A 47 10.32 12.24 9.88
C ARG A 47 10.52 10.75 10.02
N ARG A 48 9.45 9.96 9.90
CA ARG A 48 9.44 8.52 10.19
C ARG A 48 8.61 7.72 9.20
N ALA A 49 8.84 6.42 9.16
CA ALA A 49 8.06 5.46 8.38
C ALA A 49 7.38 4.43 9.29
N ILE A 50 6.12 4.15 9.03
CA ILE A 50 5.33 3.11 9.68
C ILE A 50 5.04 2.00 8.66
N PHE A 51 5.76 0.91 8.76
CA PHE A 51 5.58 -0.28 7.95
C PHE A 51 4.80 -1.32 8.75
N ALA A 52 3.48 -1.18 8.71
CA ALA A 52 2.58 -2.01 9.50
C ALA A 52 1.68 -2.84 8.59
N LYS A 53 1.49 -4.12 8.91
CA LYS A 53 0.58 -5.01 8.20
C LYS A 53 -0.86 -4.46 8.17
N PHE A 54 -1.67 -5.03 7.28
CA PHE A 54 -3.10 -4.71 7.23
C PHE A 54 -3.77 -5.02 8.57
N GLY A 55 -4.77 -4.21 8.95
CA GLY A 55 -5.51 -4.36 10.20
C GLY A 55 -4.85 -3.75 11.45
N LEU A 56 -3.62 -3.20 11.35
CA LEU A 56 -2.92 -2.58 12.49
C LEU A 56 -3.28 -1.10 12.70
N GLY A 57 -4.23 -0.54 11.95
CA GLY A 57 -4.73 0.82 12.13
C GLY A 57 -3.78 1.91 11.65
N LYS A 58 -3.16 1.72 10.47
CA LYS A 58 -2.30 2.75 9.86
C LYS A 58 -3.00 4.08 9.67
N SER A 59 -4.27 4.08 9.24
CA SER A 59 -5.08 5.29 9.02
C SER A 59 -5.26 6.11 10.30
N VAL A 60 -5.63 5.44 11.42
CA VAL A 60 -5.79 6.14 12.70
C VAL A 60 -4.46 6.67 13.23
N MET A 61 -3.34 5.95 13.05
CA MET A 61 -2.02 6.44 13.45
C MET A 61 -1.57 7.65 12.62
N GLN A 62 -1.85 7.68 11.32
CA GLN A 62 -1.55 8.82 10.44
C GLN A 62 -2.40 10.05 10.79
N LEU A 63 -3.69 9.86 11.05
CA LEU A 63 -4.60 10.92 11.50
C LEU A 63 -4.13 11.51 12.82
N GLU A 64 -3.83 10.66 13.79
CA GLU A 64 -3.36 11.09 15.10
C GLU A 64 -2.02 11.82 15.02
N TYR A 65 -1.05 11.29 14.25
CA TYR A 65 0.22 11.98 13.99
C TYR A 65 -0.02 13.39 13.42
N CYS A 66 -0.86 13.50 12.40
CA CYS A 66 -1.19 14.79 11.79
C CYS A 66 -1.85 15.74 12.80
N LYS A 67 -2.81 15.24 13.58
CA LYS A 67 -3.54 16.04 14.57
C LYS A 67 -2.61 16.58 15.65
N GLN A 68 -1.78 15.74 16.24
CA GLN A 68 -0.85 16.14 17.29
C GLN A 68 0.19 17.16 16.78
N VAL A 69 0.68 16.99 15.56
CA VAL A 69 1.61 17.96 14.96
C VAL A 69 0.94 19.32 14.76
N ILE A 70 -0.27 19.39 14.22
CA ILE A 70 -0.93 20.69 14.00
C ILE A 70 -1.42 21.33 15.30
N ASP A 71 -1.76 20.55 16.32
CA ASP A 71 -2.08 21.09 17.66
C ASP A 71 -0.86 21.74 18.32
N HIS A 72 0.36 21.22 18.04
CA HIS A 72 1.61 21.79 18.54
C HIS A 72 2.13 22.95 17.70
N GLU A 73 2.17 22.81 16.36
CA GLU A 73 2.81 23.74 15.42
C GLU A 73 1.85 24.76 14.83
N GLY A 74 0.53 24.51 14.94
CA GLY A 74 -0.49 25.25 14.20
C GLY A 74 -0.52 24.89 12.70
N GLY A 75 -1.39 25.55 11.95
CA GLY A 75 -1.52 25.36 10.51
C GLY A 75 -2.38 24.15 10.14
N LYS A 76 -2.04 23.49 9.02
CA LYS A 76 -2.80 22.36 8.47
C LYS A 76 -1.88 21.18 8.16
N ALA A 77 -2.47 19.98 8.18
CA ALA A 77 -1.83 18.75 7.74
C ALA A 77 -2.44 18.23 6.43
N LEU A 78 -1.62 17.50 5.65
CA LEU A 78 -2.04 16.89 4.40
C LEU A 78 -1.77 15.38 4.42
N ILE A 79 -2.82 14.59 4.20
CA ILE A 79 -2.70 13.16 3.96
C ILE A 79 -2.83 12.91 2.46
N ILE A 80 -1.82 12.27 1.88
CA ILE A 80 -1.80 11.89 0.47
C ILE A 80 -2.04 10.38 0.41
N CYS A 81 -3.15 9.98 -0.19
CA CYS A 81 -3.54 8.58 -0.27
C CYS A 81 -4.13 8.21 -1.65
N PRO A 82 -4.20 6.93 -1.98
CA PRO A 82 -5.00 6.47 -3.10
C PRO A 82 -6.47 6.86 -2.95
N LEU A 83 -7.13 7.21 -4.05
CA LEU A 83 -8.52 7.69 -4.03
C LEU A 83 -9.49 6.72 -3.34
N GLY A 84 -9.29 5.42 -3.51
CA GLY A 84 -10.16 4.41 -2.92
C GLY A 84 -10.11 4.32 -1.39
N VAL A 85 -9.11 4.96 -0.74
CA VAL A 85 -8.89 4.87 0.72
C VAL A 85 -9.37 6.12 1.45
N LYS A 86 -9.70 7.21 0.74
CA LYS A 86 -10.06 8.49 1.37
C LYS A 86 -11.24 8.36 2.35
N GLN A 87 -12.23 7.51 2.04
CA GLN A 87 -13.41 7.33 2.89
C GLN A 87 -13.07 6.59 4.20
N GLU A 88 -12.06 5.72 4.16
CA GLU A 88 -11.54 5.10 5.37
C GLU A 88 -10.98 6.15 6.33
N PHE A 89 -10.16 7.08 5.83
CA PHE A 89 -9.66 8.20 6.64
C PHE A 89 -10.76 9.07 7.22
N ILE A 90 -11.79 9.40 6.42
CA ILE A 90 -12.93 10.20 6.87
C ILE A 90 -13.70 9.47 7.97
N ARG A 91 -14.02 8.20 7.75
CA ARG A 91 -14.72 7.36 8.72
C ARG A 91 -13.90 7.21 10.00
N ASP A 92 -12.63 6.84 9.90
CA ASP A 92 -11.77 6.59 11.05
C ASP A 92 -11.55 7.87 11.88
N ALA A 93 -11.46 9.04 11.23
CA ALA A 93 -11.38 10.32 11.92
C ALA A 93 -12.64 10.58 12.75
N VAL A 94 -13.83 10.37 12.17
CA VAL A 94 -15.09 10.71 12.82
C VAL A 94 -15.54 9.62 13.81
N GLU A 95 -15.55 8.35 13.38
CA GLU A 95 -16.16 7.27 14.15
C GLU A 95 -15.20 6.68 15.20
N ILE A 96 -13.89 6.68 14.94
CA ILE A 96 -12.91 6.12 15.87
C ILE A 96 -12.29 7.22 16.74
N LEU A 97 -11.78 8.29 16.10
CA LEU A 97 -11.03 9.32 16.81
C LEU A 97 -11.87 10.47 17.35
N GLY A 98 -13.13 10.61 16.91
CA GLY A 98 -14.00 11.71 17.29
C GLY A 98 -13.55 13.08 16.76
N TYR A 99 -12.76 13.10 15.68
CA TYR A 99 -12.28 14.31 15.03
C TYR A 99 -13.26 14.85 14.00
N SER A 100 -13.08 16.10 13.60
CA SER A 100 -13.76 16.64 12.43
C SER A 100 -13.36 15.85 11.19
N ALA A 101 -14.32 15.64 10.28
CA ALA A 101 -14.07 14.94 9.03
C ALA A 101 -12.97 15.66 8.22
N PRO A 102 -11.89 14.96 7.81
CA PRO A 102 -10.94 15.51 6.87
C PRO A 102 -11.60 15.85 5.53
N GLU A 103 -11.22 16.97 4.94
CA GLU A 103 -11.76 17.39 3.64
C GLU A 103 -10.85 16.96 2.50
N TYR A 104 -11.42 16.39 1.44
CA TYR A 104 -10.68 16.07 0.21
C TYR A 104 -10.57 17.32 -0.66
N ILE A 105 -9.34 17.64 -1.04
CA ILE A 105 -9.02 18.82 -1.85
C ILE A 105 -8.38 18.42 -3.19
N ARG A 106 -8.68 19.22 -4.21
CA ARG A 106 -8.15 19.08 -5.57
C ARG A 106 -7.24 20.22 -5.97
N THR A 107 -7.36 21.37 -5.30
CA THR A 107 -6.65 22.61 -5.61
C THR A 107 -6.23 23.35 -4.35
N MET A 108 -5.26 24.27 -4.49
CA MET A 108 -4.85 25.15 -3.40
C MET A 108 -5.92 26.16 -2.99
N ALA A 109 -6.86 26.52 -3.87
CA ALA A 109 -8.00 27.36 -3.52
C ALA A 109 -8.87 26.63 -2.48
N GLU A 110 -9.26 25.39 -2.76
CA GLU A 110 -10.00 24.54 -1.82
C GLU A 110 -9.25 24.36 -0.48
N ALA A 111 -7.93 24.15 -0.53
CA ALA A 111 -7.12 24.02 0.69
C ALA A 111 -7.16 25.27 1.59
N LYS A 112 -7.16 26.45 1.00
CA LYS A 112 -7.19 27.74 1.73
C LYS A 112 -8.58 28.06 2.28
N GLU A 113 -9.63 27.69 1.56
CA GLU A 113 -11.04 27.92 1.95
C GLU A 113 -11.53 26.90 2.98
N SER A 114 -10.96 25.70 3.01
CA SER A 114 -11.34 24.64 3.93
C SER A 114 -11.19 25.07 5.38
N LYS A 115 -12.17 24.68 6.21
CA LYS A 115 -12.14 24.84 7.68
C LYS A 115 -11.53 23.63 8.39
N SER A 116 -11.31 22.53 7.67
CA SER A 116 -10.67 21.34 8.25
C SER A 116 -9.19 21.57 8.49
N ASP A 117 -8.69 21.05 9.61
CA ASP A 117 -7.28 21.09 9.98
C ASP A 117 -6.48 20.00 9.23
N ILE A 118 -7.11 18.88 8.92
CA ILE A 118 -6.53 17.77 8.18
C ILE A 118 -7.19 17.71 6.81
N LEU A 119 -6.39 17.79 5.76
CA LEU A 119 -6.84 17.72 4.38
C LEU A 119 -6.33 16.43 3.73
N ILE A 120 -7.08 15.91 2.76
CA ILE A 120 -6.75 14.71 2.00
C ILE A 120 -6.64 15.07 0.53
N THR A 121 -5.68 14.46 -0.16
CA THR A 121 -5.56 14.54 -1.62
C THR A 121 -4.97 13.24 -2.18
N ASN A 122 -4.88 13.13 -3.49
CA ASN A 122 -4.24 11.98 -4.14
C ASN A 122 -2.84 12.31 -4.67
N TYR A 123 -2.10 11.26 -5.03
CA TYR A 123 -0.73 11.37 -5.52
C TYR A 123 -0.60 12.18 -6.82
N GLU A 124 -1.57 12.06 -7.72
CA GLU A 124 -1.58 12.74 -9.01
C GLU A 124 -1.65 14.25 -8.84
N ARG A 125 -2.52 14.76 -7.96
CA ARG A 125 -2.69 16.18 -7.69
C ARG A 125 -1.40 16.84 -7.17
N VAL A 126 -0.70 16.13 -6.29
CA VAL A 126 0.58 16.60 -5.78
C VAL A 126 1.66 16.54 -6.87
N ARG A 127 1.75 15.42 -7.59
CA ARG A 127 2.73 15.23 -8.67
C ARG A 127 2.57 16.30 -9.75
N ASP A 128 1.35 16.57 -10.17
CA ASP A 128 1.03 17.45 -11.29
C ASP A 128 1.06 18.94 -10.88
N GLY A 129 1.15 19.24 -9.58
CA GLY A 129 1.37 20.58 -9.04
C GLY A 129 0.10 21.34 -8.67
N ASP A 130 -1.05 20.67 -8.62
CA ASP A 130 -2.31 21.27 -8.19
C ASP A 130 -2.28 21.64 -6.69
N ILE A 131 -1.48 20.91 -5.91
CA ILE A 131 -1.29 21.10 -4.48
C ILE A 131 0.16 21.48 -4.17
N ASP A 132 0.34 22.62 -3.54
CA ASP A 132 1.62 23.05 -2.97
C ASP A 132 1.76 22.50 -1.55
N VAL A 133 2.59 21.49 -1.41
CA VAL A 133 2.80 20.78 -0.13
C VAL A 133 3.50 21.63 0.92
N THR A 134 4.20 22.70 0.53
CA THR A 134 4.89 23.61 1.46
C THR A 134 3.93 24.45 2.31
N TYR A 135 2.66 24.51 1.93
CA TYR A 135 1.60 25.13 2.71
C TYR A 135 1.32 24.37 4.02
N PHE A 136 1.63 23.10 4.09
CA PHE A 136 1.28 22.22 5.20
C PHE A 136 2.43 22.04 6.19
N LYS A 137 2.13 21.94 7.47
CA LYS A 137 3.09 21.70 8.55
C LYS A 137 3.48 20.24 8.66
N ALA A 138 2.51 19.35 8.46
CA ALA A 138 2.71 17.91 8.44
C ALA A 138 2.18 17.31 7.14
N THR A 139 2.87 16.29 6.64
CA THR A 139 2.43 15.49 5.50
C THR A 139 2.53 14.00 5.83
N SER A 140 1.52 13.23 5.43
CA SER A 140 1.55 11.78 5.55
C SER A 140 1.25 11.13 4.21
N LEU A 141 2.07 10.16 3.80
CA LEU A 141 1.85 9.36 2.59
C LEU A 141 1.29 7.99 2.99
N ASP A 142 0.07 7.70 2.58
CA ASP A 142 -0.51 6.36 2.71
C ASP A 142 -0.30 5.52 1.45
N GLU A 143 -0.09 4.22 1.62
CA GLU A 143 0.33 3.28 0.58
C GLU A 143 1.53 3.81 -0.23
N ALA A 144 2.55 4.26 0.50
CA ALA A 144 3.74 4.92 -0.08
C ALA A 144 4.62 4.00 -0.96
N ALA A 145 4.13 2.81 -1.30
CA ALA A 145 4.76 1.90 -2.26
C ALA A 145 5.10 2.56 -3.60
N VAL A 146 4.43 3.65 -3.94
CA VAL A 146 4.73 4.50 -5.11
C VAL A 146 6.16 5.07 -5.09
N LEU A 147 6.76 5.25 -3.90
CA LEU A 147 8.13 5.77 -3.74
C LEU A 147 9.23 4.73 -4.00
N ARG A 148 8.91 3.46 -4.16
CA ARG A 148 9.92 2.38 -4.34
C ARG A 148 10.72 2.48 -5.62
N SER A 149 10.18 3.11 -6.65
CA SER A 149 10.83 3.22 -7.95
C SER A 149 11.57 4.55 -8.09
N PHE A 150 12.90 4.53 -7.95
CA PHE A 150 13.76 5.70 -8.09
C PHE A 150 13.58 6.44 -9.43
N GLY A 151 13.40 5.70 -10.53
CA GLY A 151 13.21 6.27 -11.87
C GLY A 151 11.79 6.75 -12.16
N SER A 152 10.84 6.60 -11.25
CA SER A 152 9.48 7.07 -11.47
C SER A 152 9.39 8.60 -11.41
N LYS A 153 8.57 9.18 -12.30
CA LYS A 153 8.30 10.63 -12.29
C LYS A 153 7.78 11.07 -10.92
N THR A 154 6.88 10.28 -10.33
CA THR A 154 6.31 10.59 -9.01
C THR A 154 7.38 10.69 -7.93
N TYR A 155 8.30 9.72 -7.84
CA TYR A 155 9.38 9.77 -6.85
C TYR A 155 10.26 11.00 -7.01
N GLN A 156 10.70 11.30 -8.24
CA GLN A 156 11.57 12.45 -8.53
C GLN A 156 10.90 13.80 -8.21
N GLU A 157 9.62 13.93 -8.54
CA GLU A 157 8.85 15.13 -8.20
C GLU A 157 8.63 15.25 -6.69
N PHE A 158 8.36 14.15 -5.99
CA PHE A 158 8.14 14.16 -4.55
C PHE A 158 9.41 14.53 -3.78
N LEU A 159 10.58 14.04 -4.18
CA LEU A 159 11.85 14.46 -3.57
C LEU A 159 12.02 15.98 -3.58
N LYS A 160 11.68 16.63 -4.71
CA LYS A 160 11.81 18.09 -4.85
C LYS A 160 10.75 18.85 -4.06
N LYS A 161 9.47 18.45 -4.21
CA LYS A 161 8.34 19.17 -3.63
C LYS A 161 8.30 19.09 -2.11
N PHE A 162 8.69 17.95 -1.54
CA PHE A 162 8.67 17.71 -0.10
C PHE A 162 9.97 18.08 0.62
N SER A 163 10.94 18.64 -0.10
CA SER A 163 12.18 19.06 0.52
C SER A 163 11.93 20.15 1.57
N GLY A 164 12.51 19.97 2.76
CA GLY A 164 12.44 20.93 3.86
C GLY A 164 11.16 20.87 4.70
N ILE A 165 10.17 20.06 4.37
CA ILE A 165 8.98 19.88 5.22
C ILE A 165 9.43 19.23 6.55
N PRO A 166 9.10 19.85 7.70
CA PRO A 166 9.63 19.40 9.00
C PRO A 166 9.02 18.07 9.45
N TYR A 167 7.72 17.85 9.24
CA TYR A 167 7.02 16.65 9.69
C TYR A 167 6.53 15.83 8.48
N LYS A 168 7.15 14.67 8.29
CA LYS A 168 6.84 13.74 7.21
C LYS A 168 6.61 12.33 7.73
N LEU A 169 5.47 11.77 7.45
CA LEU A 169 5.16 10.38 7.75
C LEU A 169 4.98 9.58 6.47
N VAL A 170 5.49 8.36 6.45
CA VAL A 170 5.28 7.39 5.38
C VAL A 170 4.62 6.16 5.98
N ALA A 171 3.52 5.69 5.38
CA ALA A 171 2.85 4.48 5.82
C ALA A 171 2.63 3.52 4.65
N THR A 172 2.92 2.25 4.84
CA THR A 172 2.58 1.17 3.89
C THR A 172 2.62 -0.19 4.58
N ALA A 173 1.85 -1.14 4.06
CA ALA A 173 1.91 -2.54 4.46
C ALA A 173 2.96 -3.34 3.68
N THR A 174 3.48 -2.80 2.59
CA THR A 174 4.39 -3.50 1.65
C THR A 174 5.63 -2.66 1.34
N PRO A 175 6.54 -2.46 2.32
CA PRO A 175 7.67 -1.53 2.16
C PRO A 175 8.74 -2.03 1.17
N ASP A 176 9.01 -3.35 1.12
CA ASP A 176 10.11 -3.93 0.36
C ASP A 176 9.76 -5.28 -0.27
N PRO A 177 8.88 -5.35 -1.25
CA PRO A 177 8.46 -6.65 -1.79
C PRO A 177 9.58 -7.43 -2.47
N ASN A 178 10.67 -6.79 -2.91
CA ASN A 178 11.65 -7.44 -3.75
C ASN A 178 13.12 -7.20 -3.38
N LYS A 179 13.49 -6.03 -2.87
CA LYS A 179 14.92 -5.66 -2.66
C LYS A 179 15.08 -4.63 -1.54
N TYR A 180 15.99 -4.86 -0.60
CA TYR A 180 16.32 -3.93 0.48
C TYR A 180 16.69 -2.51 0.03
N LYS A 181 17.22 -2.37 -1.20
CA LYS A 181 17.49 -1.04 -1.76
C LYS A 181 16.25 -0.15 -1.91
N GLU A 182 15.05 -0.72 -1.92
CA GLU A 182 13.80 0.05 -2.00
C GLU A 182 13.55 0.87 -0.73
N LEU A 183 14.04 0.40 0.43
CA LEU A 183 13.97 1.12 1.69
C LEU A 183 14.74 2.44 1.66
N ILE A 184 15.83 2.50 0.89
CA ILE A 184 16.64 3.72 0.75
C ILE A 184 15.84 4.87 0.13
N HIS A 185 14.89 4.56 -0.75
CA HIS A 185 14.07 5.59 -1.38
C HIS A 185 13.16 6.28 -0.36
N TYR A 186 12.61 5.54 0.61
CA TYR A 186 11.87 6.17 1.70
C TYR A 186 12.77 7.04 2.58
N ALA A 187 13.98 6.56 2.90
CA ALA A 187 14.96 7.35 3.65
C ALA A 187 15.34 8.64 2.93
N GLY A 188 15.50 8.60 1.59
CA GLY A 188 15.73 9.76 0.76
C GLY A 188 14.56 10.76 0.81
N TYR A 189 13.32 10.28 0.66
CA TYR A 189 12.12 11.10 0.77
C TYR A 189 11.98 11.75 2.15
N LEU A 190 12.24 11.01 3.21
CA LEU A 190 12.22 11.47 4.60
C LEU A 190 13.42 12.38 4.94
N GLU A 191 14.36 12.56 4.01
CA GLU A 191 15.62 13.33 4.24
C GLU A 191 16.44 12.78 5.43
N ILE A 192 16.40 11.48 5.66
CA ILE A 192 17.24 10.82 6.68
C ILE A 192 18.68 10.71 6.19
N MET A 193 18.85 10.33 4.92
CA MET A 193 20.14 10.24 4.25
C MET A 193 19.93 10.36 2.73
N ASP A 194 20.84 11.04 2.06
CA ASP A 194 20.82 11.08 0.59
C ASP A 194 20.89 9.66 0.00
N THR A 195 20.08 9.42 -1.04
CA THR A 195 19.96 8.10 -1.66
C THR A 195 21.30 7.57 -2.19
N GLY A 196 22.12 8.44 -2.79
CA GLY A 196 23.45 8.07 -3.31
C GLY A 196 24.41 7.72 -2.18
N GLN A 197 24.39 8.48 -1.08
CA GLN A 197 25.19 8.21 0.10
C GLN A 197 24.79 6.87 0.74
N ALA A 198 23.50 6.59 0.90
CA ALA A 198 23.01 5.35 1.44
C ALA A 198 23.38 4.14 0.57
N LEU A 199 23.23 4.27 -0.76
CA LEU A 199 23.66 3.24 -1.71
C LEU A 199 25.16 2.95 -1.59
N THR A 200 25.99 3.98 -1.55
CA THR A 200 27.45 3.83 -1.43
C THR A 200 27.86 3.20 -0.10
N ARG A 201 27.17 3.56 0.99
CA ARG A 201 27.48 3.07 2.34
C ARG A 201 27.13 1.61 2.56
N PHE A 202 25.99 1.16 2.03
CA PHE A 202 25.40 -0.13 2.38
C PHE A 202 25.39 -1.15 1.27
N PHE A 203 25.52 -0.75 -0.01
CA PHE A 203 25.34 -1.64 -1.14
C PHE A 203 26.56 -1.75 -2.04
N GLN A 204 26.76 -2.93 -2.60
CA GLN A 204 27.75 -3.22 -3.62
C GLN A 204 27.10 -3.64 -4.94
N ARG A 205 27.82 -3.45 -6.03
CA ARG A 205 27.39 -3.98 -7.33
C ARG A 205 27.58 -5.48 -7.36
N ASP A 206 26.56 -6.17 -7.81
CA ASP A 206 26.64 -7.61 -8.10
C ASP A 206 27.48 -7.80 -9.37
N SER A 207 28.63 -8.44 -9.23
CA SER A 207 29.54 -8.69 -10.35
C SER A 207 28.95 -9.66 -11.39
N THR A 208 27.91 -10.42 -11.03
CA THR A 208 27.30 -11.44 -11.88
C THR A 208 26.09 -10.95 -12.66
N LYS A 209 25.45 -9.85 -12.21
CA LYS A 209 24.24 -9.29 -12.83
C LYS A 209 24.33 -7.79 -12.96
N ALA A 210 24.34 -7.30 -14.20
CA ALA A 210 24.33 -5.87 -14.47
C ALA A 210 23.16 -5.17 -13.78
N ASN A 211 23.42 -4.00 -13.17
CA ASN A 211 22.45 -3.17 -12.45
C ASN A 211 21.81 -3.81 -11.21
N ASN A 212 22.33 -4.92 -10.72
CA ASN A 212 21.92 -5.47 -9.45
C ASN A 212 22.80 -4.94 -8.31
N LEU A 213 22.16 -4.47 -7.25
CA LEU A 213 22.82 -4.01 -6.02
C LEU A 213 22.44 -4.96 -4.90
N THR A 214 23.43 -5.45 -4.18
CA THR A 214 23.27 -6.31 -3.00
C THR A 214 23.84 -5.61 -1.79
N LEU A 215 23.23 -5.84 -0.63
CA LEU A 215 23.74 -5.36 0.64
C LEU A 215 25.13 -5.94 0.92
N TYR A 216 26.07 -5.13 1.41
CA TYR A 216 27.35 -5.67 1.89
C TYR A 216 27.09 -6.60 3.09
N PRO A 217 27.54 -7.88 3.08
CA PRO A 217 27.28 -8.79 4.18
C PRO A 217 27.76 -8.28 5.53
N HIS A 218 28.91 -7.60 5.56
CA HIS A 218 29.50 -7.02 6.79
C HIS A 218 28.81 -5.72 7.24
N LYS A 219 27.85 -5.20 6.45
CA LYS A 219 27.08 -3.99 6.76
C LYS A 219 25.62 -4.28 7.10
N GLU A 220 25.21 -5.52 7.09
CA GLU A 220 23.80 -5.88 7.27
C GLU A 220 23.27 -5.44 8.65
N GLU A 221 24.00 -5.69 9.70
CA GLU A 221 23.62 -5.24 11.06
C GLU A 221 23.54 -3.70 11.15
N GLU A 222 24.54 -3.00 10.63
CA GLU A 222 24.57 -1.54 10.57
C GLU A 222 23.39 -0.98 9.77
N PHE A 223 23.06 -1.61 8.64
CA PHE A 223 21.93 -1.24 7.80
C PHE A 223 20.60 -1.35 8.55
N TRP A 224 20.34 -2.48 9.21
CA TRP A 224 19.10 -2.67 9.94
C TRP A 224 18.98 -1.78 11.18
N LEU A 225 20.07 -1.52 11.88
CA LEU A 225 20.11 -0.55 12.97
C LEU A 225 19.84 0.87 12.47
N TRP A 226 20.37 1.22 11.28
CA TRP A 226 20.04 2.49 10.65
C TRP A 226 18.58 2.56 10.23
N VAL A 227 18.04 1.52 9.60
CA VAL A 227 16.64 1.45 9.19
C VAL A 227 15.71 1.56 10.41
N SER A 228 15.97 0.84 11.50
CA SER A 228 15.16 0.88 12.71
C SER A 228 15.15 2.25 13.41
N SER A 229 16.13 3.12 13.12
CA SER A 229 16.15 4.47 13.68
C SER A 229 15.11 5.42 13.05
N TRP A 230 14.59 5.11 11.87
CA TRP A 230 13.61 5.94 11.17
C TRP A 230 12.38 5.18 10.67
N ALA A 231 12.37 3.85 10.69
CA ALA A 231 11.25 3.02 10.27
C ALA A 231 10.93 1.97 11.33
N VAL A 232 9.66 1.78 11.60
CA VAL A 232 9.14 0.69 12.42
C VAL A 232 8.46 -0.35 11.53
N PHE A 233 8.75 -1.64 11.78
CA PHE A 233 8.13 -2.78 11.10
C PHE A 233 7.25 -3.52 12.08
N VAL A 234 5.94 -3.56 11.82
CA VAL A 234 4.97 -4.15 12.74
C VAL A 234 4.07 -5.11 12.01
N SER A 235 4.10 -6.35 12.45
CA SER A 235 3.20 -7.41 11.96
C SER A 235 2.08 -7.71 12.95
N LYS A 236 2.32 -7.42 14.24
CA LYS A 236 1.42 -7.65 15.37
C LYS A 236 1.84 -6.77 16.55
N PRO A 237 0.97 -6.50 17.51
CA PRO A 237 1.28 -5.63 18.67
C PRO A 237 2.55 -6.01 19.45
N SER A 238 2.79 -7.31 19.66
CA SER A 238 3.98 -7.77 20.39
C SER A 238 5.32 -7.51 19.68
N ASP A 239 5.31 -7.04 18.42
CA ASP A 239 6.53 -6.57 17.75
C ASP A 239 6.97 -5.19 18.29
N VAL A 240 6.06 -4.43 18.90
CA VAL A 240 6.36 -3.12 19.51
C VAL A 240 6.79 -3.31 20.97
N ASP A 241 6.01 -4.03 21.73
CA ASP A 241 6.33 -4.42 23.09
C ASP A 241 5.84 -5.86 23.34
N PRO A 242 6.73 -6.78 23.80
CA PRO A 242 6.36 -8.17 24.08
C PRO A 242 5.20 -8.35 25.10
N GLU A 243 4.89 -7.34 25.89
CA GLU A 243 3.77 -7.35 26.84
C GLU A 243 2.41 -7.06 26.16
N TYR A 244 2.39 -6.60 24.91
CA TYR A 244 1.14 -6.31 24.20
C TYR A 244 0.49 -7.59 23.66
N SER A 245 -0.82 -7.68 23.87
CA SER A 245 -1.62 -8.81 23.38
C SER A 245 -1.76 -8.78 21.85
N ASP A 246 -1.54 -9.94 21.23
CA ASP A 246 -1.78 -10.16 19.80
C ASP A 246 -3.22 -10.61 19.49
N GLU A 247 -4.09 -10.70 20.50
CA GLU A 247 -5.46 -11.12 20.32
C GLU A 247 -6.21 -10.22 19.33
N GLY A 248 -6.88 -10.86 18.37
CA GLY A 248 -7.60 -10.17 17.29
C GLY A 248 -6.74 -9.74 16.10
N TYR A 249 -5.41 -10.00 16.13
CA TYR A 249 -4.50 -9.72 15.01
C TYR A 249 -4.06 -10.97 14.24
N ASP A 250 -4.37 -12.14 14.77
CA ASP A 250 -4.13 -13.39 14.06
C ASP A 250 -5.17 -13.58 12.97
N LEU A 251 -4.74 -13.48 11.72
CA LEU A 251 -5.61 -13.75 10.59
C LEU A 251 -5.85 -15.25 10.47
N PRO A 252 -7.09 -15.69 10.18
CA PRO A 252 -7.34 -17.09 9.89
C PRO A 252 -6.51 -17.56 8.72
N PRO A 253 -6.08 -18.84 8.69
CA PRO A 253 -5.26 -19.37 7.62
C PRO A 253 -5.95 -19.21 6.26
N LEU A 254 -5.21 -18.71 5.28
CA LEU A 254 -5.69 -18.56 3.91
C LEU A 254 -5.98 -19.94 3.31
N LYS A 255 -7.23 -20.20 2.95
CA LYS A 255 -7.63 -21.42 2.24
C LYS A 255 -7.63 -21.17 0.74
N ILE A 256 -6.72 -21.84 0.03
CA ILE A 256 -6.63 -21.73 -1.42
C ILE A 256 -7.21 -22.99 -2.04
N ASN A 257 -8.27 -22.84 -2.83
CA ASN A 257 -8.89 -23.92 -3.58
C ASN A 257 -8.54 -23.77 -5.07
N TYR A 258 -7.92 -24.79 -5.64
CA TYR A 258 -7.57 -24.83 -7.06
C TYR A 258 -8.62 -25.62 -7.83
N HIS A 259 -9.24 -25.01 -8.83
CA HIS A 259 -10.17 -25.65 -9.74
C HIS A 259 -9.48 -25.88 -11.08
N ARG A 260 -9.25 -27.15 -11.44
CA ARG A 260 -8.70 -27.53 -12.76
C ARG A 260 -9.83 -27.66 -13.75
N LEU A 261 -9.71 -27.00 -14.87
CA LEU A 261 -10.64 -27.09 -15.99
C LEU A 261 -9.95 -27.84 -17.14
N GLU A 262 -10.59 -28.87 -17.65
CA GLU A 262 -10.15 -29.53 -18.84
C GLU A 262 -10.56 -28.69 -20.05
N THR A 263 -9.61 -28.04 -20.68
CA THR A 263 -9.84 -27.39 -21.98
C THR A 263 -9.85 -28.48 -23.04
N LYS A 264 -10.92 -28.54 -23.84
CA LYS A 264 -10.90 -29.38 -25.04
C LYS A 264 -9.69 -28.93 -25.87
N LYS A 265 -8.78 -29.87 -26.13
CA LYS A 265 -7.72 -29.63 -27.13
C LYS A 265 -8.44 -29.36 -28.43
N ASP A 266 -8.47 -28.10 -28.85
CA ASP A 266 -8.84 -27.79 -30.22
C ASP A 266 -7.84 -28.51 -31.12
N GLU A 267 -8.35 -29.22 -32.06
CA GLU A 267 -7.61 -30.02 -33.01
C GLU A 267 -6.43 -29.21 -33.55
N LEU A 268 -5.21 -29.76 -33.32
CA LEU A 268 -3.96 -29.44 -33.98
C LEU A 268 -3.77 -27.95 -34.35
N SER A 269 -3.05 -27.23 -33.49
CA SER A 269 -2.55 -25.91 -33.91
C SER A 269 -1.59 -26.10 -35.08
N ILE A 270 -2.13 -25.88 -36.27
CA ILE A 270 -1.35 -25.81 -37.51
C ILE A 270 -0.59 -24.50 -37.45
N ASP A 271 0.73 -24.53 -37.53
CA ASP A 271 1.56 -23.34 -37.62
C ASP A 271 1.31 -22.59 -38.95
N LYS A 272 1.89 -21.40 -39.07
CA LYS A 272 1.77 -20.56 -40.30
C LYS A 272 2.31 -21.26 -41.58
N PHE A 273 2.93 -22.44 -41.46
CA PHE A 273 3.52 -23.26 -42.51
C PHE A 273 2.77 -24.59 -42.74
N GLY A 274 1.63 -24.82 -42.04
CA GLY A 274 0.81 -26.00 -42.25
C GLY A 274 1.32 -27.27 -41.52
N GLN A 275 2.25 -27.16 -40.60
CA GLN A 275 2.76 -28.30 -39.85
C GLN A 275 2.02 -28.44 -38.51
N SER A 276 1.53 -29.65 -38.22
CA SER A 276 1.00 -30.02 -36.90
C SER A 276 2.14 -30.17 -35.90
N ARG A 277 2.11 -29.41 -34.77
CA ARG A 277 3.06 -29.59 -33.68
C ARG A 277 2.79 -30.91 -32.95
N LEU A 278 3.73 -31.83 -33.06
CA LEU A 278 3.66 -33.20 -32.48
C LEU A 278 4.06 -33.28 -31.01
N PHE A 279 4.66 -32.22 -30.43
CA PHE A 279 5.15 -32.21 -29.06
C PHE A 279 4.77 -30.92 -28.36
N ASP A 280 3.96 -31.05 -27.32
CA ASP A 280 3.71 -30.05 -26.28
C ASP A 280 4.84 -30.14 -25.23
N GLU A 281 6.02 -29.66 -25.52
CA GLU A 281 7.05 -29.58 -24.49
C GLU A 281 7.73 -28.21 -24.46
N ALA A 282 7.59 -27.60 -23.27
CA ALA A 282 8.55 -26.69 -22.60
C ALA A 282 8.93 -25.35 -23.24
N THR A 283 8.38 -24.95 -24.36
CA THR A 283 8.62 -23.63 -24.98
C THR A 283 7.33 -22.96 -25.49
N ALA A 284 6.26 -23.01 -24.69
CA ALA A 284 5.11 -22.16 -24.94
C ALA A 284 5.58 -20.70 -24.89
N SER A 285 5.49 -19.99 -26.01
CA SER A 285 5.79 -18.58 -26.03
C SER A 285 4.74 -17.84 -25.21
N LEU A 286 5.05 -16.66 -24.67
CA LEU A 286 4.08 -15.78 -23.99
C LEU A 286 2.81 -15.57 -24.81
N GLN A 287 2.90 -15.70 -26.16
CA GLN A 287 1.77 -15.60 -27.06
C GLN A 287 0.88 -16.84 -27.02
N ASP A 288 1.46 -18.03 -26.88
CA ASP A 288 0.70 -19.30 -26.79
C ASP A 288 -0.04 -19.38 -25.44
N GLU A 289 0.57 -18.96 -24.35
CA GLU A 289 -0.08 -18.83 -23.04
C GLU A 289 -1.27 -17.84 -23.08
N ALA A 290 -1.10 -16.69 -23.72
CA ALA A 290 -2.16 -15.73 -23.90
C ALA A 290 -3.32 -16.27 -24.74
N LYS A 291 -3.04 -17.09 -25.74
CA LYS A 291 -4.06 -17.75 -26.60
C LYS A 291 -4.85 -18.79 -25.81
N ILE A 292 -4.15 -19.65 -25.05
CA ILE A 292 -4.78 -20.66 -24.17
C ILE A 292 -5.68 -19.96 -23.13
N LYS A 293 -5.17 -18.89 -22.53
CA LYS A 293 -5.91 -18.09 -21.56
C LYS A 293 -7.20 -17.50 -22.15
N ARG A 294 -7.17 -17.00 -23.40
CA ARG A 294 -8.36 -16.50 -24.11
C ARG A 294 -9.36 -17.60 -24.45
N ASN A 295 -8.90 -18.74 -24.95
CA ASN A 295 -9.77 -19.85 -25.35
C ASN A 295 -10.51 -20.47 -24.16
N SER A 296 -9.98 -20.36 -22.92
CA SER A 296 -10.60 -20.89 -21.72
C SER A 296 -11.49 -19.92 -20.96
N ILE A 297 -11.64 -18.66 -21.41
CA ILE A 297 -12.36 -17.60 -20.68
C ILE A 297 -13.78 -18.06 -20.30
N SER A 298 -14.56 -18.51 -21.25
CA SER A 298 -15.96 -18.87 -21.02
C SER A 298 -16.10 -19.98 -19.98
N GLN A 299 -15.23 -20.99 -20.01
CA GLN A 299 -15.24 -22.10 -19.06
C GLN A 299 -14.83 -21.67 -17.66
N ARG A 300 -13.80 -20.79 -17.57
CA ARG A 300 -13.33 -20.27 -16.27
C ARG A 300 -14.39 -19.41 -15.62
N VAL A 301 -15.05 -18.54 -16.40
CA VAL A 301 -16.14 -17.69 -15.90
C VAL A 301 -17.37 -18.55 -15.53
N ALA A 302 -17.71 -19.57 -16.30
CA ALA A 302 -18.80 -20.50 -15.93
C ALA A 302 -18.52 -21.22 -14.60
N LYS A 303 -17.27 -21.64 -14.37
CA LYS A 303 -16.88 -22.23 -13.08
C LYS A 303 -16.95 -21.23 -11.93
N ALA A 304 -16.58 -19.98 -12.17
CA ALA A 304 -16.74 -18.92 -11.17
C ALA A 304 -18.24 -18.68 -10.85
N ALA A 305 -19.09 -18.65 -11.86
CA ALA A 305 -20.54 -18.53 -11.67
C ALA A 305 -21.11 -19.68 -10.83
N GLU A 306 -20.75 -20.93 -11.13
CA GLU A 306 -21.14 -22.12 -10.35
C GLU A 306 -20.74 -22.01 -8.87
N ILE A 307 -19.50 -21.51 -8.58
CA ILE A 307 -19.02 -21.32 -7.21
C ILE A 307 -19.84 -20.24 -6.50
N ILE A 308 -20.17 -19.16 -7.17
CA ILE A 308 -20.98 -18.06 -6.62
C ILE A 308 -22.40 -18.55 -6.33
N GLU A 309 -23.03 -19.25 -7.25
CA GLU A 309 -24.38 -19.81 -7.10
C GLU A 309 -24.46 -20.81 -5.94
N GLY A 310 -23.38 -21.59 -5.74
CA GLY A 310 -23.27 -22.52 -4.61
C GLY A 310 -23.08 -21.84 -3.25
N ASN A 311 -22.85 -20.51 -3.20
CA ASN A 311 -22.60 -19.77 -1.96
C ASN A 311 -23.30 -18.38 -2.01
N PRO A 312 -24.63 -18.32 -2.03
CA PRO A 312 -25.40 -17.10 -2.30
C PRO A 312 -25.30 -16.05 -1.19
N ASP A 313 -24.89 -16.43 0.00
CA ASP A 313 -24.76 -15.54 1.14
C ASP A 313 -23.37 -14.85 1.21
N ASP A 314 -22.40 -15.37 0.51
CA ASP A 314 -21.04 -14.83 0.51
C ASP A 314 -20.90 -13.62 -0.43
N SER A 315 -19.95 -12.74 -0.09
CA SER A 315 -19.49 -11.67 -0.98
C SER A 315 -18.26 -12.13 -1.76
N PHE A 316 -18.19 -11.79 -3.04
CA PHE A 316 -17.09 -12.21 -3.90
C PHE A 316 -16.38 -11.04 -4.60
N ILE A 317 -15.05 -11.08 -4.59
CA ILE A 317 -14.22 -10.30 -5.49
C ILE A 317 -13.71 -11.22 -6.59
N ILE A 318 -14.00 -10.86 -7.83
CA ILE A 318 -13.61 -11.60 -9.02
C ILE A 318 -12.46 -10.86 -9.69
N TRP A 319 -11.26 -11.46 -9.62
CA TRP A 319 -10.07 -10.92 -10.27
C TRP A 319 -9.98 -11.39 -11.71
N HIS A 320 -9.74 -10.44 -12.60
CA HIS A 320 -9.49 -10.72 -14.02
C HIS A 320 -8.26 -9.94 -14.52
N ASP A 321 -7.65 -10.39 -15.61
CA ASP A 321 -6.51 -9.72 -16.25
C ASP A 321 -6.89 -9.12 -17.60
N LEU A 322 -7.73 -9.82 -18.37
CA LEU A 322 -8.11 -9.44 -19.73
C LEU A 322 -9.45 -8.70 -19.75
N GLU A 323 -9.63 -7.79 -20.72
CA GLU A 323 -10.91 -7.11 -20.93
C GLU A 323 -12.01 -8.07 -21.37
N GLU A 324 -11.65 -9.08 -22.18
CA GLU A 324 -12.57 -10.13 -22.61
C GLU A 324 -13.10 -10.93 -21.41
N GLU A 325 -12.27 -11.17 -20.37
CA GLU A 325 -12.71 -11.79 -19.13
C GLU A 325 -13.74 -10.92 -18.42
N ARG A 326 -13.53 -9.60 -18.34
CA ARG A 326 -14.49 -8.66 -17.75
C ARG A 326 -15.85 -8.70 -18.45
N HIS A 327 -15.84 -8.70 -19.78
CA HIS A 327 -17.08 -8.77 -20.57
C HIS A 327 -17.81 -10.08 -20.36
N GLU A 328 -17.08 -11.19 -20.29
CA GLU A 328 -17.65 -12.51 -20.08
C GLU A 328 -18.20 -12.68 -18.66
N ILE A 329 -17.51 -12.14 -17.64
CA ILE A 329 -18.00 -12.08 -16.27
C ILE A 329 -19.35 -11.35 -16.21
N LYS A 330 -19.47 -10.20 -16.86
CA LYS A 330 -20.73 -9.44 -16.90
C LYS A 330 -21.85 -10.17 -17.65
N ARG A 331 -21.49 -10.98 -18.63
CA ARG A 331 -22.45 -11.76 -19.42
C ARG A 331 -23.00 -12.96 -18.64
N GLN A 332 -22.15 -13.67 -17.91
CA GLN A 332 -22.52 -14.93 -17.23
C GLN A 332 -22.95 -14.75 -15.77
N ILE A 333 -22.45 -13.73 -15.06
CA ILE A 333 -22.69 -13.53 -13.64
C ILE A 333 -23.64 -12.34 -13.45
N ALA A 334 -24.90 -12.64 -13.13
CA ALA A 334 -25.91 -11.62 -12.90
C ALA A 334 -25.58 -10.81 -11.62
N GLY A 335 -25.85 -9.51 -11.65
CA GLY A 335 -25.67 -8.64 -10.47
C GLY A 335 -24.21 -8.26 -10.16
N VAL A 336 -23.24 -8.66 -10.99
CA VAL A 336 -21.84 -8.27 -10.79
C VAL A 336 -21.62 -6.80 -11.12
N THR A 337 -20.98 -6.08 -10.21
CA THR A 337 -20.50 -4.71 -10.43
C THR A 337 -19.02 -4.74 -10.75
N ASP A 338 -18.61 -4.08 -11.84
CA ASP A 338 -17.22 -4.04 -12.28
C ASP A 338 -16.59 -2.65 -12.12
N ILE A 339 -15.26 -2.62 -11.91
CA ILE A 339 -14.47 -1.40 -12.06
C ILE A 339 -13.35 -1.62 -13.08
N TYR A 340 -13.03 -0.55 -13.83
CA TYR A 340 -12.02 -0.56 -14.89
C TYR A 340 -11.34 0.80 -15.02
N GLY A 341 -10.16 0.83 -15.66
CA GLY A 341 -9.27 1.99 -15.64
C GLY A 341 -9.83 3.29 -16.22
N SER A 342 -10.66 3.20 -17.26
CA SER A 342 -11.26 4.38 -17.93
C SER A 342 -12.59 4.83 -17.31
N MET A 343 -13.02 4.21 -16.20
CA MET A 343 -14.21 4.62 -15.48
C MET A 343 -13.98 5.96 -14.77
N ASP A 344 -15.04 6.77 -14.70
CA ASP A 344 -15.05 7.97 -13.88
C ASP A 344 -14.62 7.68 -12.43
N ILE A 345 -13.77 8.55 -11.88
CA ILE A 345 -13.10 8.33 -10.59
C ILE A 345 -14.12 8.30 -9.44
N ASP A 346 -15.09 9.23 -9.45
CA ASP A 346 -16.08 9.33 -8.37
C ASP A 346 -17.04 8.13 -8.41
N LEU A 347 -17.40 7.65 -9.60
CA LEU A 347 -18.21 6.44 -9.76
C LEU A 347 -17.45 5.17 -9.32
N ARG A 348 -16.16 5.09 -9.64
CA ARG A 348 -15.29 3.97 -9.21
C ARG A 348 -15.22 3.92 -7.70
N GLU A 349 -14.95 5.04 -7.06
CA GLU A 349 -14.89 5.17 -5.62
C GLU A 349 -16.21 4.78 -4.96
N LYS A 350 -17.34 5.29 -5.46
CA LYS A 350 -18.66 4.92 -4.96
C LYS A 350 -18.89 3.41 -5.00
N ARG A 351 -18.53 2.73 -6.10
CA ARG A 351 -18.68 1.28 -6.22
C ARG A 351 -17.84 0.49 -5.24
N VAL A 352 -16.60 0.95 -4.96
CA VAL A 352 -15.73 0.35 -3.94
C VAL A 352 -16.35 0.48 -2.56
N ILE A 353 -16.85 1.68 -2.22
CA ILE A 353 -17.52 1.94 -0.94
C ILE A 353 -18.78 1.08 -0.82
N ASP A 354 -19.64 1.07 -1.83
CA ASP A 354 -20.88 0.30 -1.82
C ASP A 354 -20.63 -1.21 -1.64
N PHE A 355 -19.52 -1.72 -2.16
CA PHE A 355 -19.10 -3.09 -1.90
C PHE A 355 -18.56 -3.26 -0.47
N SER A 356 -17.71 -2.36 0.01
CA SER A 356 -17.18 -2.37 1.38
C SER A 356 -18.28 -2.32 2.43
N ASP A 357 -19.33 -1.52 2.18
CA ASP A 357 -20.50 -1.41 3.04
C ASP A 357 -21.46 -2.62 2.94
N GLY A 358 -21.14 -3.63 2.12
CA GLY A 358 -21.99 -4.79 1.92
C GLY A 358 -23.26 -4.55 1.08
N LYS A 359 -23.40 -3.37 0.47
CA LYS A 359 -24.51 -3.04 -0.45
C LYS A 359 -24.41 -3.81 -1.78
N LEU A 360 -23.19 -4.21 -2.14
CA LEU A 360 -22.89 -5.03 -3.31
C LEU A 360 -22.24 -6.32 -2.85
N LYS A 361 -22.69 -7.46 -3.36
CA LYS A 361 -22.12 -8.78 -3.04
C LYS A 361 -21.08 -9.26 -4.05
N LEU A 362 -21.19 -8.84 -5.31
CA LEU A 362 -20.36 -9.32 -6.41
C LEU A 362 -19.60 -8.17 -7.04
N PHE A 363 -18.28 -8.25 -7.03
CA PHE A 363 -17.41 -7.19 -7.47
C PHE A 363 -16.30 -7.72 -8.39
N ALA A 364 -16.18 -7.18 -9.59
CA ALA A 364 -15.16 -7.59 -10.56
C ALA A 364 -14.13 -6.49 -10.82
N THR A 365 -12.84 -6.84 -10.78
CA THR A 365 -11.76 -5.86 -10.97
C THR A 365 -10.47 -6.50 -11.47
N LYS A 366 -9.60 -5.70 -12.10
CA LYS A 366 -8.23 -6.13 -12.44
C LYS A 366 -7.35 -6.21 -11.20
N ARG A 367 -6.40 -7.16 -11.20
CA ARG A 367 -5.42 -7.34 -10.11
C ARG A 367 -4.60 -6.10 -9.77
N TYR A 368 -4.47 -5.14 -10.69
CA TYR A 368 -3.74 -3.89 -10.46
C TYR A 368 -4.48 -2.92 -9.51
N PHE A 369 -5.78 -3.06 -9.34
CA PHE A 369 -6.54 -2.29 -8.37
C PHE A 369 -6.50 -2.95 -6.98
N ARG A 370 -5.30 -3.19 -6.46
CA ARG A 370 -5.08 -3.72 -5.09
C ARG A 370 -5.68 -2.82 -4.01
N GLU A 371 -5.85 -1.55 -4.32
CA GLU A 371 -6.49 -0.55 -3.46
C GLU A 371 -7.92 -0.96 -3.06
N ALA A 372 -8.67 -1.59 -3.97
CA ALA A 372 -9.98 -2.12 -3.65
C ALA A 372 -9.93 -3.29 -2.64
N ALA A 373 -8.82 -4.04 -2.60
CA ALA A 373 -8.66 -5.17 -1.68
C ALA A 373 -8.21 -4.74 -0.28
N ALA A 374 -7.48 -3.63 -0.17
CA ALA A 374 -7.02 -3.10 1.12
C ALA A 374 -8.19 -2.55 1.96
N THR A 375 -9.25 -2.08 1.31
CA THR A 375 -10.47 -1.55 1.96
C THR A 375 -11.30 -2.65 2.69
N PHE A 376 -10.97 -3.93 2.50
CA PHE A 376 -11.72 -5.05 3.04
C PHE A 376 -11.26 -5.56 4.41
N SER A 377 -10.38 -4.86 5.09
CA SER A 377 -9.77 -5.37 6.32
C SER A 377 -10.68 -5.38 7.56
N GLY A 378 -11.93 -4.93 7.45
CA GLY A 378 -12.71 -4.68 8.67
C GLY A 378 -13.93 -5.58 8.93
N THR A 379 -14.72 -5.99 7.95
CA THR A 379 -16.04 -6.54 8.25
C THR A 379 -16.65 -7.55 7.25
N VAL A 380 -16.05 -7.76 6.10
CA VAL A 380 -16.64 -8.66 5.10
C VAL A 380 -15.80 -9.92 4.98
N THR A 381 -16.36 -11.05 5.41
CA THR A 381 -15.88 -12.39 5.03
C THR A 381 -16.07 -12.54 3.52
N GLY A 382 -15.10 -12.04 2.74
CA GLY A 382 -15.16 -12.11 1.29
C GLY A 382 -14.36 -13.29 0.75
N ARG A 383 -14.87 -13.91 -0.30
CA ARG A 383 -14.12 -14.90 -1.09
C ARG A 383 -13.51 -14.23 -2.31
N TYR A 384 -12.32 -14.67 -2.66
CA TYR A 384 -11.60 -14.18 -3.84
C TYR A 384 -11.63 -15.27 -4.92
N LEU A 385 -12.07 -14.89 -6.12
CA LEU A 385 -12.00 -15.74 -7.30
C LEU A 385 -11.03 -15.12 -8.30
N SER A 386 -10.08 -15.90 -8.78
CA SER A 386 -9.23 -15.52 -9.90
C SER A 386 -9.70 -16.29 -11.13
N VAL A 387 -10.14 -15.56 -12.13
CA VAL A 387 -10.64 -16.11 -13.40
C VAL A 387 -9.54 -16.14 -14.44
#